data_4b4d50b056823b9097b6f8db7380f902
#
_entry.id   4b4d50b056823b9097b6f8db7380f902
#
_cell.length_a   1.000
_cell.length_b   1.000
_cell.length_c   1.000
_cell.angle_alpha   90.00
_cell.angle_beta   90.00
_cell.angle_gamma   90.00
#
_symmetry.space_group_name_H-M   'P 1'
#
loop_
_entity.id
_entity.type
_entity.pdbx_description
1 polymer ?
#
loop_
_entity_poly.entity_id
_entity_poly.type
_entity_poly.pdbx_seq_one_letter_code
_entity_poly.pdbx_strand_id
1 'polypeptide(L)'
;MKVKYHYQHSNNELIYDFEDEKITVLYIENELSLDEEAQKIVEMETNREEDELDFTGLPDGEMEVYDDETAEFLVDTNIPVNFILSAKKEDGQLYIELLKWEKPDQEITNRESEWQEEGDDS
;
A
#
# COMPACT_ATOMS: atom_id res chain seq x y z
N MET A 1 2.70 4.39 -14.84
CA MET A 1 3.29 4.11 -13.51
C MET A 1 3.53 2.62 -13.39
N LYS A 2 4.69 2.25 -12.94
CA LYS A 2 5.04 0.85 -12.68
C LYS A 2 4.94 0.57 -11.19
N VAL A 3 4.22 -0.46 -10.81
CA VAL A 3 3.97 -0.80 -9.42
C VAL A 3 4.44 -2.21 -9.14
N LYS A 4 5.07 -2.40 -8.01
CA LYS A 4 5.54 -3.70 -7.54
C LYS A 4 4.99 -3.90 -6.13
N TYR A 5 4.33 -5.02 -5.89
CA TYR A 5 3.71 -5.29 -4.60
C TYR A 5 4.56 -6.23 -3.77
N HIS A 6 4.66 -5.91 -2.47
CA HIS A 6 5.28 -6.79 -1.48
C HIS A 6 4.17 -7.29 -0.57
N TYR A 7 3.89 -8.58 -0.64
CA TYR A 7 2.74 -9.18 0.05
C TYR A 7 3.09 -9.61 1.46
N GLN A 8 2.21 -9.30 2.40
CA GLN A 8 2.30 -9.75 3.79
C GLN A 8 0.90 -10.16 4.26
N HIS A 9 0.84 -11.02 5.26
CA HIS A 9 -0.42 -11.37 5.87
C HIS A 9 -0.84 -10.32 6.90
N SER A 10 -2.11 -9.94 6.88
CA SER A 10 -2.69 -9.03 7.87
C SER A 10 -4.21 -9.17 7.87
N ASN A 11 -4.83 -8.94 9.02
CA ASN A 11 -6.28 -8.83 9.10
C ASN A 11 -6.74 -7.45 8.63
N ASN A 12 -5.84 -6.48 8.57
CA ASN A 12 -6.13 -5.16 8.06
C ASN A 12 -6.08 -5.16 6.53
N GLU A 13 -6.56 -4.09 5.93
CA GLU A 13 -6.62 -4.00 4.47
C GLU A 13 -5.92 -2.74 3.98
N LEU A 14 -5.22 -2.87 2.88
CA LEU A 14 -4.66 -1.75 2.11
C LEU A 14 -5.18 -1.90 0.68
N ILE A 15 -5.96 -0.93 0.25
CA ILE A 15 -6.58 -0.94 -1.08
C ILE A 15 -6.05 0.27 -1.84
N TYR A 16 -5.58 0.04 -3.06
CA TYR A 16 -5.00 1.09 -3.89
C TYR A 16 -5.83 1.32 -5.13
N ASP A 17 -5.96 2.58 -5.50
CA ASP A 17 -6.54 2.98 -6.77
C ASP A 17 -5.55 3.92 -7.45
N PHE A 18 -5.38 3.76 -8.76
CA PHE A 18 -4.37 4.48 -9.51
C PHE A 18 -5.02 5.27 -10.63
N GLU A 19 -4.58 6.53 -10.78
CA GLU A 19 -5.00 7.39 -11.87
C GLU A 19 -3.81 8.25 -12.27
N ASP A 20 -3.30 8.08 -13.49
CA ASP A 20 -2.06 8.71 -13.94
C ASP A 20 -0.90 8.45 -12.97
N GLU A 21 -0.34 9.47 -12.37
CA GLU A 21 0.72 9.35 -11.36
C GLU A 21 0.19 9.65 -9.95
N LYS A 22 -1.10 9.42 -9.73
CA LYS A 22 -1.75 9.58 -8.43
C LYS A 22 -2.14 8.23 -7.86
N ILE A 23 -1.98 8.08 -6.57
CA ILE A 23 -2.35 6.87 -5.84
C ILE A 23 -3.31 7.25 -4.72
N THR A 24 -4.50 6.66 -4.76
CA THR A 24 -5.42 6.74 -3.62
C THR A 24 -5.26 5.47 -2.81
N VAL A 25 -4.97 5.61 -1.53
CA VAL A 25 -4.80 4.49 -0.63
C VAL A 25 -5.88 4.50 0.43
N LEU A 26 -6.51 3.36 0.62
CA LEU A 26 -7.51 3.15 1.65
C LEU A 26 -6.96 2.13 2.65
N TYR A 27 -6.81 2.56 3.90
CA TYR A 27 -6.40 1.72 5.02
C TYR A 27 -7.63 1.37 5.83
N ILE A 28 -7.84 0.09 6.07
CA ILE A 28 -8.94 -0.40 6.90
C ILE A 28 -8.34 -1.26 8.01
N GLU A 29 -8.60 -0.85 9.24
CA GLU A 29 -8.19 -1.61 10.41
C GLU A 29 -9.33 -2.49 10.87
N ASN A 30 -9.05 -3.78 11.00
CA ASN A 30 -10.04 -4.77 11.40
C ASN A 30 -9.61 -5.41 12.71
N GLU A 31 -10.58 -5.70 13.56
CA GLU A 31 -10.36 -6.40 14.81
C GLU A 31 -11.12 -7.73 14.79
N LEU A 32 -10.45 -8.77 15.26
CA LEU A 32 -11.08 -10.09 15.40
C LEU A 32 -11.74 -10.19 16.77
N SER A 33 -12.98 -10.65 16.80
CA SER A 33 -13.68 -10.91 18.05
C SER A 33 -14.39 -12.24 17.97
N LEU A 34 -14.64 -12.85 19.14
CA LEU A 34 -15.37 -14.11 19.23
C LEU A 34 -16.86 -13.78 19.39
N ASP A 35 -17.66 -14.28 18.47
CA ASP A 35 -19.10 -14.29 18.62
C ASP A 35 -19.50 -15.55 19.41
N GLU A 36 -19.80 -15.38 20.68
CA GLU A 36 -20.12 -16.49 21.58
C GLU A 36 -21.40 -17.22 21.19
N GLU A 37 -22.38 -16.52 20.65
CA GLU A 37 -23.64 -17.12 20.22
C GLU A 37 -23.45 -18.01 19.00
N ALA A 38 -22.70 -17.54 18.01
CA ALA A 38 -22.41 -18.31 16.81
C ALA A 38 -21.19 -19.20 16.96
N GLN A 39 -20.41 -19.06 18.03
CA GLN A 39 -19.16 -19.77 18.29
C GLN A 39 -18.18 -19.67 17.11
N LYS A 40 -18.02 -18.47 16.58
CA LYS A 40 -17.10 -18.21 15.48
C LYS A 40 -16.38 -16.89 15.68
N ILE A 41 -15.24 -16.77 15.04
CA ILE A 41 -14.49 -15.50 15.01
C ILE A 41 -15.06 -14.63 13.91
N VAL A 42 -15.39 -13.41 14.28
CA VAL A 42 -15.89 -12.41 13.33
C VAL A 42 -14.88 -11.27 13.23
N GLU A 43 -14.80 -10.66 12.05
CA GLU A 43 -13.93 -9.55 11.77
C GLU A 43 -14.76 -8.28 11.69
N MET A 44 -14.35 -7.25 12.41
CA MET A 44 -15.05 -5.96 12.47
C MET A 44 -14.12 -4.83 12.13
N GLU A 45 -14.56 -3.95 11.23
CA GLU A 45 -13.81 -2.75 10.91
C GLU A 45 -13.85 -1.80 12.11
N THR A 46 -12.66 -1.39 12.58
CA THR A 46 -12.53 -0.50 13.74
C THR A 46 -12.04 0.89 13.36
N ASN A 47 -11.35 1.02 12.23
CA ASN A 47 -10.86 2.31 11.77
C ASN A 47 -10.69 2.30 10.26
N ARG A 48 -10.80 3.49 9.66
CA ARG A 48 -10.65 3.67 8.23
C ARG A 48 -9.98 5.01 7.95
N GLU A 49 -8.92 5.00 7.16
CA GLU A 49 -8.23 6.19 6.73
C GLU A 49 -8.02 6.14 5.21
N GLU A 50 -8.19 7.27 4.55
CA GLU A 50 -7.97 7.37 3.11
C GLU A 50 -7.07 8.57 2.82
N ASP A 51 -6.18 8.41 1.86
CA ASP A 51 -5.32 9.50 1.42
C ASP A 51 -5.03 9.37 -0.07
N GLU A 52 -4.74 10.51 -0.69
CA GLU A 52 -4.34 10.57 -2.09
C GLU A 52 -2.93 11.15 -2.18
N LEU A 53 -2.06 10.46 -2.89
CA LEU A 53 -0.69 10.89 -3.12
C LEU A 53 -0.52 11.22 -4.59
N ASP A 54 -0.01 12.41 -4.87
CA ASP A 54 0.19 12.90 -6.24
C ASP A 54 1.69 12.98 -6.52
N PHE A 55 2.16 12.17 -7.46
CA PHE A 55 3.55 12.16 -7.89
C PHE A 55 3.75 12.85 -9.24
N THR A 56 2.74 13.54 -9.73
CA THR A 56 2.78 14.21 -11.02
C THR A 56 3.81 15.34 -11.02
N GLY A 57 4.62 15.40 -12.07
CA GLY A 57 5.56 16.51 -12.25
C GLY A 57 6.84 16.42 -11.45
N LEU A 58 7.09 15.31 -10.76
CA LEU A 58 8.34 15.13 -10.04
C LEU A 58 9.49 14.88 -11.02
N PRO A 59 10.71 15.36 -10.70
CA PRO A 59 11.88 15.09 -11.54
C PRO A 59 12.34 13.64 -11.43
N ASP A 60 13.11 13.20 -12.42
CA ASP A 60 13.73 11.89 -12.37
C ASP A 60 14.68 11.78 -11.16
N GLY A 61 14.78 10.59 -10.60
CA GLY A 61 15.63 10.30 -9.46
C GLY A 61 14.92 9.46 -8.42
N GLU A 62 15.67 9.01 -7.43
CA GLU A 62 15.12 8.27 -6.30
C GLU A 62 14.47 9.25 -5.32
N MET A 63 13.36 8.81 -4.72
CA MET A 63 12.68 9.57 -3.69
C MET A 63 13.00 8.97 -2.33
N GLU A 64 13.33 9.83 -1.37
CA GLU A 64 13.52 9.37 0.00
C GLU A 64 12.17 9.13 0.63
N VAL A 65 11.85 7.88 0.94
CA VAL A 65 10.63 7.52 1.65
C VAL A 65 10.88 7.24 3.12
N TYR A 66 12.14 7.01 3.50
CA TYR A 66 12.57 6.79 4.87
C TYR A 66 13.81 7.61 5.20
N ASP A 67 13.92 8.05 6.45
CA ASP A 67 15.15 8.64 6.96
C ASP A 67 16.14 7.51 7.27
N ASP A 68 17.35 7.60 6.72
CA ASP A 68 18.36 6.56 6.87
C ASP A 68 18.85 6.41 8.31
N GLU A 69 18.77 7.46 9.12
CA GLU A 69 19.25 7.45 10.50
C GLU A 69 18.17 7.00 11.49
N THR A 70 16.94 7.48 11.31
CA THR A 70 15.85 7.25 12.27
C THR A 70 14.86 6.19 11.81
N ALA A 71 14.93 5.77 10.53
CA ALA A 71 13.96 4.91 9.90
C ALA A 71 12.53 5.50 9.88
N GLU A 72 12.43 6.81 10.05
CA GLU A 72 11.15 7.50 10.02
C GLU A 72 10.59 7.57 8.60
N PHE A 73 9.27 7.34 8.48
CA PHE A 73 8.56 7.44 7.20
C PHE A 73 8.41 8.92 6.83
N LEU A 74 8.99 9.30 5.69
CA LEU A 74 9.04 10.71 5.26
C LEU A 74 7.87 11.13 4.40
N VAL A 75 7.00 10.20 4.01
CA VAL A 75 5.83 10.51 3.19
C VAL A 75 4.77 11.18 4.06
N ASP A 76 4.30 12.34 3.61
CA ASP A 76 3.25 13.08 4.31
C ASP A 76 1.90 12.42 4.01
N THR A 77 1.38 11.71 5.00
CA THR A 77 0.14 10.98 4.84
C THR A 77 -0.52 10.73 6.21
N ASN A 78 -1.83 10.60 6.22
CA ASN A 78 -2.59 10.22 7.42
C ASN A 78 -2.68 8.71 7.60
N ILE A 79 -2.18 7.92 6.65
CA ILE A 79 -2.19 6.46 6.76
C ILE A 79 -1.18 6.03 7.83
N PRO A 80 -1.60 5.22 8.83
CA PRO A 80 -0.75 4.93 10.00
C PRO A 80 0.31 3.84 9.77
N VAL A 81 0.50 3.38 8.54
CA VAL A 81 1.47 2.34 8.21
C VAL A 81 2.39 2.81 7.09
N ASN A 82 3.60 2.27 7.08
CA ASN A 82 4.59 2.59 6.06
C ASN A 82 4.32 1.75 4.81
N PHE A 83 3.40 2.20 3.98
CA PHE A 83 2.93 1.42 2.83
C PHE A 83 3.77 1.61 1.57
N ILE A 84 4.58 2.64 1.48
CA ILE A 84 5.50 2.84 0.36
C ILE A 84 6.88 2.36 0.77
N LEU A 85 7.38 1.35 0.06
CA LEU A 85 8.68 0.74 0.38
C LEU A 85 9.81 1.39 -0.39
N SER A 86 9.55 1.82 -1.63
CA SER A 86 10.49 2.62 -2.40
C SER A 86 9.74 3.36 -3.50
N ALA A 87 10.33 4.44 -4.00
CA ALA A 87 9.80 5.19 -5.12
C ALA A 87 10.94 5.84 -5.88
N LYS A 88 10.87 5.79 -7.21
CA LYS A 88 11.83 6.48 -8.07
C LYS A 88 11.16 6.86 -9.38
N LYS A 89 11.73 7.85 -10.05
CA LYS A 89 11.32 8.22 -11.40
C LYS A 89 12.51 8.10 -12.32
N GLU A 90 12.32 7.43 -13.44
CA GLU A 90 13.38 7.18 -14.41
C GLU A 90 12.80 7.36 -15.82
N ASP A 91 13.42 8.23 -16.60
CA ASP A 91 12.98 8.59 -17.95
C ASP A 91 11.49 8.98 -17.99
N GLY A 92 11.04 9.74 -16.99
CA GLY A 92 9.66 10.18 -16.88
C GLY A 92 8.68 9.14 -16.39
N GLN A 93 9.15 7.91 -16.13
CA GLN A 93 8.31 6.80 -15.63
C GLN A 93 8.45 6.65 -14.13
N LEU A 94 7.33 6.67 -13.42
CA LEU A 94 7.32 6.43 -11.98
C LEU A 94 7.36 4.92 -11.69
N TYR A 95 8.27 4.52 -10.81
CA TYR A 95 8.38 3.15 -10.29
C TYR A 95 8.18 3.20 -8.79
N ILE A 96 7.19 2.47 -8.28
CA ILE A 96 6.88 2.50 -6.86
C ILE A 96 6.65 1.09 -6.33
N GLU A 97 7.21 0.81 -5.15
CA GLU A 97 7.01 -0.47 -4.46
C GLU A 97 6.07 -0.23 -3.28
N LEU A 98 5.00 -1.00 -3.21
CA LEU A 98 3.94 -0.84 -2.23
C LEU A 98 3.75 -2.10 -1.41
N LEU A 99 3.42 -1.91 -0.15
CA LEU A 99 3.00 -2.99 0.73
C LEU A 99 1.56 -3.39 0.38
N LYS A 100 1.30 -4.67 0.26
CA LYS A 100 -0.03 -5.21 0.02
C LYS A 100 -0.33 -6.30 1.04
N TRP A 101 -1.51 -6.25 1.64
CA TRP A 101 -1.91 -7.23 2.64
C TRP A 101 -2.89 -8.25 2.08
N GLU A 102 -2.68 -9.52 2.48
CA GLU A 102 -3.61 -10.61 2.23
C GLU A 102 -4.02 -11.19 3.57
N LYS A 103 -5.24 -11.73 3.62
CA LYS A 103 -5.73 -12.34 4.86
C LYS A 103 -4.85 -13.51 5.29
N PRO A 104 -4.67 -13.73 6.62
CA PRO A 104 -3.78 -14.79 7.10
C PRO A 104 -4.18 -16.21 6.70
N ASP A 105 -5.44 -16.42 6.36
CA ASP A 105 -5.95 -17.73 5.91
C ASP A 105 -5.76 -17.96 4.42
N GLN A 106 -5.25 -16.97 3.69
CA GLN A 106 -4.98 -17.08 2.26
C GLN A 106 -3.50 -17.35 2.03
N GLU A 107 -3.21 -18.23 1.08
CA GLU A 107 -1.82 -18.40 0.66
C GLU A 107 -1.36 -17.17 -0.11
N ILE A 108 -0.21 -16.67 0.27
CA ILE A 108 0.46 -15.68 -0.55
C ILE A 108 0.91 -16.43 -1.81
N THR A 109 0.15 -16.27 -2.87
CA THR A 109 0.57 -16.81 -4.15
C THR A 109 1.88 -16.15 -4.51
N ASN A 110 2.83 -16.94 -4.99
CA ASN A 110 4.12 -16.50 -5.48
C ASN A 110 3.99 -15.56 -6.68
N ARG A 111 3.21 -14.56 -6.55
CA ARG A 111 3.25 -13.44 -7.48
C ARG A 111 4.42 -12.59 -7.05
N GLU A 112 5.59 -13.15 -7.21
CA GLU A 112 6.76 -12.35 -6.98
C GLU A 112 6.62 -11.08 -7.76
N SER A 113 6.70 -10.07 -7.05
CA SER A 113 7.06 -8.73 -7.34
C SER A 113 7.54 -8.53 -8.78
N GLU A 114 6.62 -8.68 -9.73
CA GLU A 114 6.85 -8.21 -11.07
C GLU A 114 6.27 -6.80 -11.18
N TRP A 115 6.94 -5.95 -11.92
CA TRP A 115 6.44 -4.62 -12.18
C TRP A 115 5.18 -4.68 -13.03
N GLN A 116 4.11 -4.09 -12.53
CA GLN A 116 2.82 -4.04 -13.20
C GLN A 116 2.51 -2.61 -13.64
N GLU A 117 1.92 -2.45 -14.82
CA GLU A 117 1.47 -1.14 -15.28
C GLU A 117 0.16 -0.79 -14.60
N GLU A 118 0.15 0.33 -13.86
CA GLU A 118 -1.03 0.84 -13.18
C GLU A 118 -1.25 2.31 -13.52
N GLY A 119 -2.49 2.77 -13.45
CA GLY A 119 -2.82 4.15 -13.72
C GLY A 119 -2.65 4.56 -15.17
N ASP A 120 -2.48 3.61 -16.07
CA ASP A 120 -2.37 3.88 -17.50
C ASP A 120 -3.76 3.84 -18.11
N ASP A 121 -4.16 4.95 -18.62
CA ASP A 121 -5.45 5.14 -19.24
C ASP A 121 -5.39 5.26 -20.78
N SER A 122 -4.22 5.08 -21.31
CA SER A 122 -4.02 5.23 -22.75
C SER A 122 -4.64 4.10 -23.56
#